data_f4ba97787c1a61efcdf47757cdcb3206
#
_entry.id   f4ba97787c1a61efcdf47757cdcb3206
#
_cell.length_a   1.000
_cell.length_b   1.000
_cell.length_c   1.000
_cell.angle_alpha   90.00
_cell.angle_beta   90.00
_cell.angle_gamma   90.00
#
_symmetry.space_group_name_H-M   'P 1'
#
loop_
_entity.id
_entity.type
_entity.pdbx_description
1 polymer ?
#
loop_
_entity_poly.entity_id
_entity_poly.type
_entity_poly.pdbx_seq_one_letter_code
_entity_poly.pdbx_strand_id
1 'polypeptide(L)'
;GDIGSIWFDGWWDHEEDAEPFNWELPAQYELIHKLQPACLVGNNHHGAPFEGEDIQIFERDLPGEMTSGFAKHAAKVSRLPLETCQTMNGMWGYKVIDNNYKTAADIIRLLINTSGKGANLLMNIGPQPNGELPAVALDRLKELGEWTSAYGETIYGTEAGDIKPQKWGVSTQKDDKLYLHITAIDQIEKDENGQRVLH
;
A
#
# COMPACT_ATOMS: atom_id res chain seq x y z
N GLY A 1 -27.09 3.45 3.24
CA GLY A 1 -26.26 4.66 3.13
C GLY A 1 -25.27 4.52 1.98
N ASP A 2 -24.51 5.56 1.71
CA ASP A 2 -23.50 5.54 0.66
C ASP A 2 -22.31 4.67 1.06
N ILE A 3 -21.82 3.88 0.11
CA ILE A 3 -20.65 3.00 0.27
C ILE A 3 -19.49 3.66 -0.49
N GLY A 4 -18.36 3.87 0.18
CA GLY A 4 -17.18 4.49 -0.42
C GLY A 4 -16.44 3.54 -1.36
N SER A 5 -16.29 2.27 -0.95
CA SER A 5 -15.66 1.25 -1.79
C SER A 5 -16.08 -0.15 -1.37
N ILE A 6 -15.97 -1.09 -2.31
CA ILE A 6 -16.04 -2.54 -2.05
C ILE A 6 -14.68 -3.14 -2.43
N TRP A 7 -14.09 -3.86 -1.49
CA TRP A 7 -12.80 -4.51 -1.61
C TRP A 7 -13.01 -6.01 -1.72
N PHE A 8 -12.76 -6.61 -2.90
CA PHE A 8 -12.88 -8.03 -3.16
C PHE A 8 -11.61 -8.76 -2.75
N ASP A 9 -11.78 -10.00 -2.28
CA ASP A 9 -10.69 -10.86 -1.84
C ASP A 9 -11.00 -12.33 -2.13
N GLY A 10 -10.01 -13.22 -2.04
CA GLY A 10 -10.23 -14.66 -2.19
C GLY A 10 -10.25 -15.18 -3.64
N TRP A 11 -9.81 -14.38 -4.61
CA TRP A 11 -9.76 -14.77 -6.03
C TRP A 11 -9.10 -16.14 -6.27
N TRP A 12 -8.10 -16.47 -5.49
CA TRP A 12 -7.29 -17.69 -5.61
C TRP A 12 -7.97 -18.96 -5.08
N ASP A 13 -9.12 -18.85 -4.41
CA ASP A 13 -9.75 -19.97 -3.70
C ASP A 13 -10.10 -21.16 -4.61
N HIS A 14 -10.34 -20.90 -5.89
CA HIS A 14 -10.69 -21.88 -6.92
C HIS A 14 -9.63 -22.06 -8.02
N GLU A 15 -8.40 -21.59 -7.83
CA GLU A 15 -7.35 -21.65 -8.88
C GLU A 15 -6.92 -23.09 -9.21
N GLU A 16 -7.09 -24.03 -8.28
CA GLU A 16 -6.71 -25.43 -8.44
C GLU A 16 -7.89 -26.35 -8.84
N ASP A 17 -9.09 -25.80 -9.05
CA ASP A 17 -10.24 -26.57 -9.48
C ASP A 17 -10.02 -27.12 -10.89
N ALA A 18 -10.52 -28.35 -11.15
CA ALA A 18 -10.39 -29.01 -12.45
C ALA A 18 -11.10 -28.24 -13.57
N GLU A 19 -12.20 -27.56 -13.24
CA GLU A 19 -12.92 -26.66 -14.14
C GLU A 19 -12.82 -25.23 -13.63
N PRO A 20 -12.60 -24.23 -14.53
CA PRO A 20 -12.49 -22.83 -14.13
C PRO A 20 -13.75 -22.36 -13.41
N PHE A 21 -13.59 -21.83 -12.19
CA PHE A 21 -14.69 -21.21 -11.46
C PHE A 21 -14.98 -19.82 -12.02
N ASN A 22 -16.25 -19.56 -12.37
CA ASN A 22 -16.67 -18.25 -12.86
C ASN A 22 -17.21 -17.39 -11.71
N TRP A 23 -16.43 -16.39 -11.30
CA TRP A 23 -16.79 -15.44 -10.25
C TRP A 23 -17.85 -14.43 -10.66
N GLU A 24 -18.23 -14.36 -11.93
CA GLU A 24 -19.18 -13.36 -12.48
C GLU A 24 -18.79 -11.91 -12.12
N LEU A 25 -17.49 -11.62 -12.02
CA LEU A 25 -16.99 -10.32 -11.58
C LEU A 25 -17.50 -9.14 -12.42
N PRO A 26 -17.56 -9.21 -13.75
CA PRO A 26 -18.10 -8.11 -14.55
C PRO A 26 -19.53 -7.74 -14.17
N ALA A 27 -20.39 -8.73 -13.93
CA ALA A 27 -21.78 -8.50 -13.54
C ALA A 27 -21.88 -7.90 -12.12
N GLN A 28 -21.00 -8.34 -11.21
CA GLN A 28 -20.92 -7.78 -9.85
C GLN A 28 -20.46 -6.32 -9.87
N TYR A 29 -19.42 -5.98 -10.61
CA TYR A 29 -18.89 -4.62 -10.74
C TYR A 29 -19.92 -3.68 -11.38
N GLU A 30 -20.56 -4.12 -12.47
CA GLU A 30 -21.65 -3.38 -13.11
C GLU A 30 -22.80 -3.10 -12.13
N LEU A 31 -23.21 -4.10 -11.34
CA LEU A 31 -24.26 -3.94 -10.34
C LEU A 31 -23.88 -2.91 -9.27
N ILE A 32 -22.64 -2.94 -8.77
CA ILE A 32 -22.15 -1.98 -7.79
C ILE A 32 -22.23 -0.56 -8.35
N HIS A 33 -21.63 -0.31 -9.51
CA HIS A 33 -21.61 1.01 -10.13
C HIS A 33 -23.02 1.50 -10.55
N LYS A 34 -23.92 0.57 -10.91
CA LYS A 34 -25.33 0.90 -11.20
C LYS A 34 -26.07 1.35 -9.95
N LEU A 35 -25.87 0.70 -8.81
CA LEU A 35 -26.56 1.01 -7.56
C LEU A 35 -25.93 2.18 -6.81
N GLN A 36 -24.61 2.30 -6.89
CA GLN A 36 -23.81 3.34 -6.24
C GLN A 36 -22.68 3.81 -7.16
N PRO A 37 -22.95 4.75 -8.07
CA PRO A 37 -21.98 5.17 -9.11
C PRO A 37 -20.66 5.75 -8.58
N ALA A 38 -20.64 6.23 -7.32
CA ALA A 38 -19.44 6.76 -6.67
C ALA A 38 -18.69 5.71 -5.83
N CYS A 39 -19.20 4.48 -5.73
CA CYS A 39 -18.54 3.40 -5.00
C CYS A 39 -17.38 2.86 -5.83
N LEU A 40 -16.19 2.88 -5.26
CA LEU A 40 -14.99 2.33 -5.89
C LEU A 40 -14.93 0.81 -5.74
N VAL A 41 -14.43 0.12 -6.76
CA VAL A 41 -14.21 -1.32 -6.77
C VAL A 41 -12.72 -1.60 -6.80
N GLY A 42 -12.23 -2.35 -5.81
CA GLY A 42 -10.89 -2.93 -5.80
C GLY A 42 -10.95 -4.44 -5.60
N ASN A 43 -10.04 -5.18 -6.22
CA ASN A 43 -9.96 -6.63 -6.07
C ASN A 43 -8.52 -7.08 -5.85
N ASN A 44 -8.30 -7.81 -4.77
CA ASN A 44 -6.99 -8.32 -4.36
C ASN A 44 -6.65 -9.64 -5.07
N HIS A 45 -6.67 -9.65 -6.40
CA HIS A 45 -6.31 -10.82 -7.21
C HIS A 45 -4.81 -10.88 -7.61
N HIS A 46 -4.00 -9.98 -7.08
CA HIS A 46 -2.54 -9.90 -7.27
C HIS A 46 -2.08 -9.74 -8.74
N GLY A 47 -2.95 -9.23 -9.61
CA GLY A 47 -2.71 -9.11 -11.05
C GLY A 47 -2.91 -7.70 -11.60
N ALA A 48 -2.98 -7.63 -12.93
CA ALA A 48 -3.43 -6.42 -13.61
C ALA A 48 -4.95 -6.27 -13.41
N PRO A 49 -5.47 -5.04 -13.26
CA PRO A 49 -6.89 -4.82 -13.03
C PRO A 49 -7.77 -5.43 -14.12
N PHE A 50 -8.90 -6.00 -13.71
CA PHE A 50 -9.98 -6.37 -14.62
C PHE A 50 -10.80 -5.16 -15.03
N GLU A 51 -11.57 -5.29 -16.09
CA GLU A 51 -12.50 -4.25 -16.51
C GLU A 51 -13.55 -3.99 -15.42
N GLY A 52 -13.74 -2.73 -15.05
CA GLY A 52 -14.67 -2.32 -14.00
C GLY A 52 -14.04 -2.15 -12.62
N GLU A 53 -12.75 -2.41 -12.46
CA GLU A 53 -12.01 -2.05 -11.25
C GLU A 53 -11.56 -0.59 -11.29
N ASP A 54 -11.63 0.08 -10.14
CA ASP A 54 -11.25 1.49 -9.96
C ASP A 54 -9.93 1.66 -9.23
N ILE A 55 -9.46 0.62 -8.55
CA ILE A 55 -8.24 0.61 -7.73
C ILE A 55 -7.46 -0.67 -8.02
N GLN A 56 -6.14 -0.54 -8.24
CA GLN A 56 -5.24 -1.69 -8.28
C GLN A 56 -4.61 -1.91 -6.91
N ILE A 57 -4.69 -3.14 -6.39
CA ILE A 57 -4.26 -3.53 -5.05
C ILE A 57 -2.96 -4.35 -5.13
N PHE A 58 -2.04 -4.07 -4.20
CA PHE A 58 -0.78 -4.80 -4.00
C PHE A 58 -0.71 -5.28 -2.55
N GLU A 59 -0.94 -6.58 -2.31
CA GLU A 59 -0.87 -7.13 -0.96
C GLU A 59 0.57 -7.35 -0.53
N ARG A 60 0.98 -6.67 0.54
CA ARG A 60 2.31 -6.71 1.15
C ARG A 60 3.47 -6.33 0.22
N ASP A 61 3.19 -6.04 -1.03
CA ASP A 61 4.17 -5.57 -2.02
C ASP A 61 3.97 -4.09 -2.31
N LEU A 62 5.00 -3.41 -2.76
CA LEU A 62 4.88 -2.09 -3.37
C LEU A 62 4.56 -2.24 -4.87
N PRO A 63 3.94 -1.24 -5.50
CA PRO A 63 3.64 -1.29 -6.94
C PRO A 63 4.84 -1.73 -7.78
N GLY A 64 4.63 -2.80 -8.58
CA GLY A 64 5.64 -3.38 -9.45
C GLY A 64 6.67 -4.28 -8.77
N GLU A 65 6.54 -4.56 -7.49
CA GLU A 65 7.37 -5.53 -6.76
C GLU A 65 6.66 -6.89 -6.61
N MET A 66 7.46 -7.91 -6.29
CA MET A 66 6.99 -9.26 -5.99
C MET A 66 7.94 -9.85 -4.95
N THR A 67 7.80 -9.42 -3.71
CA THR A 67 8.68 -9.81 -2.61
C THR A 67 7.95 -10.55 -1.50
N SER A 68 6.63 -10.37 -1.42
CA SER A 68 5.78 -10.97 -0.38
C SER A 68 5.53 -12.45 -0.55
N GLY A 69 5.60 -12.94 -1.80
CA GLY A 69 5.24 -14.31 -2.17
C GLY A 69 3.73 -14.52 -2.42
N PHE A 70 2.90 -13.49 -2.29
CA PHE A 70 1.46 -13.58 -2.59
C PHE A 70 1.17 -13.52 -4.09
N ALA A 71 1.92 -12.73 -4.86
CA ALA A 71 1.80 -12.68 -6.31
C ALA A 71 2.69 -13.75 -6.98
N LYS A 72 2.18 -14.40 -8.02
CA LYS A 72 2.96 -15.33 -8.86
C LYS A 72 3.93 -14.60 -9.79
N HIS A 73 3.57 -13.38 -10.19
CA HIS A 73 4.35 -12.51 -11.07
C HIS A 73 4.19 -11.06 -10.62
N ALA A 74 5.22 -10.23 -10.83
CA ALA A 74 5.09 -8.80 -10.62
C ALA A 74 4.00 -8.24 -11.55
N ALA A 75 2.92 -7.74 -10.96
CA ALA A 75 1.81 -7.19 -11.73
C ALA A 75 2.27 -5.90 -12.45
N LYS A 76 1.85 -5.77 -13.72
CA LYS A 76 2.04 -4.50 -14.43
C LYS A 76 1.26 -3.42 -13.70
N VAL A 77 1.95 -2.35 -13.33
CA VAL A 77 1.33 -1.18 -12.71
C VAL A 77 0.42 -0.48 -13.72
N SER A 78 -0.85 -0.32 -13.37
CA SER A 78 -1.86 0.34 -14.19
C SER A 78 -1.81 1.87 -14.04
N ARG A 79 -2.78 2.55 -14.66
CA ARG A 79 -3.01 3.98 -14.45
C ARG A 79 -4.12 4.28 -13.44
N LEU A 80 -4.74 3.25 -12.88
CA LEU A 80 -5.73 3.41 -11.81
C LEU A 80 -5.04 3.93 -10.54
N PRO A 81 -5.79 4.49 -9.60
CA PRO A 81 -5.33 4.66 -8.24
C PRO A 81 -4.75 3.36 -7.69
N LEU A 82 -3.62 3.45 -7.00
CA LEU A 82 -2.90 2.30 -6.48
C LEU A 82 -3.04 2.23 -4.96
N GLU A 83 -3.18 1.03 -4.43
CA GLU A 83 -3.20 0.76 -3.00
C GLU A 83 -2.21 -0.36 -2.64
N THR A 84 -1.42 -0.12 -1.61
CA THR A 84 -0.63 -1.18 -0.96
C THR A 84 -1.26 -1.48 0.39
N CYS A 85 -1.74 -2.70 0.60
CA CYS A 85 -2.21 -3.11 1.91
C CYS A 85 -1.13 -3.87 2.69
N GLN A 86 -0.99 -3.52 3.97
CA GLN A 86 0.00 -4.07 4.88
C GLN A 86 -0.59 -4.26 6.26
N THR A 87 -0.07 -5.21 7.03
CA THR A 87 -0.41 -5.35 8.44
C THR A 87 0.70 -4.81 9.34
N MET A 88 0.31 -4.27 10.49
CA MET A 88 1.26 -3.69 11.45
C MET A 88 2.13 -4.76 12.12
N ASN A 89 1.66 -6.01 12.20
CA ASN A 89 2.35 -7.17 12.74
C ASN A 89 2.40 -8.32 11.71
N GLY A 90 2.48 -9.57 12.14
CA GLY A 90 2.56 -10.74 11.26
C GLY A 90 1.22 -11.16 10.65
N MET A 91 0.13 -10.98 11.37
CA MET A 91 -1.21 -11.48 11.00
C MET A 91 -2.18 -10.35 10.67
N TRP A 92 -3.13 -10.61 9.76
CA TRP A 92 -4.20 -9.67 9.44
C TRP A 92 -5.21 -9.52 10.59
N GLY A 93 -5.64 -10.64 11.17
CA GLY A 93 -6.47 -10.66 12.36
C GLY A 93 -5.66 -10.64 13.65
N TYR A 94 -6.35 -10.39 14.78
CA TYR A 94 -5.72 -10.47 16.10
C TYR A 94 -5.28 -11.89 16.42
N LYS A 95 -4.04 -12.02 16.89
CA LYS A 95 -3.49 -13.28 17.39
C LYS A 95 -2.66 -13.01 18.64
N VAL A 96 -3.05 -13.62 19.77
CA VAL A 96 -2.45 -13.38 21.11
C VAL A 96 -0.93 -13.52 21.13
N ILE A 97 -0.40 -14.46 20.35
CA ILE A 97 1.05 -14.77 20.34
C ILE A 97 1.82 -13.94 19.30
N ASP A 98 1.15 -13.16 18.43
CA ASP A 98 1.81 -12.34 17.42
C ASP A 98 2.15 -10.97 17.99
N ASN A 99 3.33 -10.89 18.57
CA ASN A 99 3.89 -9.67 19.15
C ASN A 99 4.96 -9.02 18.26
N ASN A 100 5.10 -9.48 17.02
CA ASN A 100 6.09 -8.96 16.08
C ASN A 100 5.59 -7.72 15.34
N TYR A 101 5.39 -6.64 16.07
CA TYR A 101 4.96 -5.35 15.50
C TYR A 101 6.12 -4.63 14.80
N LYS A 102 5.82 -4.08 13.63
CA LYS A 102 6.73 -3.15 12.95
C LYS A 102 7.04 -1.96 13.87
N THR A 103 8.26 -1.45 13.78
CA THR A 103 8.61 -0.20 14.46
C THR A 103 7.93 0.98 13.78
N ALA A 104 7.77 2.11 14.48
CA ALA A 104 7.27 3.33 13.86
C ALA A 104 8.12 3.77 12.67
N ALA A 105 9.45 3.62 12.77
CA ALA A 105 10.37 3.92 11.68
C ALA A 105 10.12 3.04 10.44
N ASP A 106 9.79 1.76 10.62
CA ASP A 106 9.48 0.86 9.50
C ASP A 106 8.14 1.22 8.85
N ILE A 107 7.13 1.60 9.65
CA ILE A 107 5.83 2.04 9.15
C ILE A 107 5.98 3.36 8.39
N ILE A 108 6.76 4.30 8.91
CA ILE A 108 7.05 5.58 8.23
C ILE A 108 7.78 5.34 6.91
N ARG A 109 8.82 4.48 6.89
CA ARG A 109 9.52 4.10 5.64
C ARG A 109 8.57 3.44 4.63
N LEU A 110 7.68 2.59 5.10
CA LEU A 110 6.67 1.96 4.26
C LEU A 110 5.73 3.00 3.65
N LEU A 111 5.21 3.94 4.45
CA LEU A 111 4.37 5.05 3.98
C LEU A 111 5.10 5.89 2.92
N ILE A 112 6.33 6.27 3.19
CA ILE A 112 7.18 7.03 2.28
C ILE A 112 7.38 6.28 0.95
N ASN A 113 7.78 5.01 1.01
CA ASN A 113 8.05 4.21 -0.19
C ASN A 113 6.77 3.97 -1.00
N THR A 114 5.64 3.74 -0.33
CA THR A 114 4.33 3.60 -0.98
C THR A 114 3.95 4.88 -1.72
N SER A 115 4.04 6.04 -1.05
CA SER A 115 3.73 7.34 -1.65
C SER A 115 4.67 7.68 -2.80
N GLY A 116 5.98 7.40 -2.67
CA GLY A 116 6.96 7.61 -3.74
C GLY A 116 6.75 6.72 -4.97
N LYS A 117 5.93 5.68 -4.86
CA LYS A 117 5.46 4.85 -5.98
C LYS A 117 4.05 5.21 -6.44
N GLY A 118 3.48 6.29 -5.92
CA GLY A 118 2.16 6.80 -6.31
C GLY A 118 1.00 5.97 -5.78
N ALA A 119 1.18 5.25 -4.68
CA ALA A 119 0.14 4.43 -4.06
C ALA A 119 -0.29 4.97 -2.69
N ASN A 120 -1.50 4.61 -2.27
CA ASN A 120 -1.99 4.79 -0.91
C ASN A 120 -1.61 3.59 -0.05
N LEU A 121 -1.29 3.84 1.22
CA LEU A 121 -1.03 2.79 2.20
C LEU A 121 -2.29 2.49 3.01
N LEU A 122 -2.79 1.25 2.90
CA LEU A 122 -3.78 0.68 3.81
C LEU A 122 -3.04 -0.10 4.92
N MET A 123 -2.99 0.46 6.12
CA MET A 123 -2.34 -0.19 7.27
C MET A 123 -3.38 -0.92 8.12
N ASN A 124 -3.34 -2.25 8.08
CA ASN A 124 -4.24 -3.09 8.85
C ASN A 124 -3.77 -3.27 10.30
N ILE A 125 -4.73 -3.27 11.22
CA ILE A 125 -4.55 -3.60 12.63
C ILE A 125 -5.67 -4.56 13.02
N GLY A 126 -5.33 -5.74 13.55
CA GLY A 126 -6.32 -6.70 14.08
C GLY A 126 -6.84 -6.25 15.45
N PRO A 127 -8.13 -5.90 15.61
CA PRO A 127 -8.70 -5.55 16.92
C PRO A 127 -8.78 -6.77 17.83
N GLN A 128 -8.66 -6.55 19.13
CA GLN A 128 -8.84 -7.56 20.16
C GLN A 128 -10.30 -8.05 20.22
N PRO A 129 -10.58 -9.21 20.86
CA PRO A 129 -11.95 -9.73 20.97
C PRO A 129 -12.95 -8.80 21.66
N ASN A 130 -12.48 -7.87 22.49
CA ASN A 130 -13.30 -6.83 23.12
C ASN A 130 -13.56 -5.60 22.21
N GLY A 131 -13.02 -5.60 20.98
CA GLY A 131 -13.15 -4.49 20.03
C GLY A 131 -12.09 -3.40 20.17
N GLU A 132 -11.23 -3.45 21.18
CA GLU A 132 -10.15 -2.48 21.38
C GLU A 132 -8.94 -2.79 20.48
N LEU A 133 -8.19 -1.76 20.12
CA LEU A 133 -6.90 -1.97 19.44
C LEU A 133 -5.81 -2.37 20.45
N PRO A 134 -4.88 -3.24 20.07
CA PRO A 134 -3.73 -3.57 20.91
C PRO A 134 -2.94 -2.32 21.31
N ALA A 135 -2.50 -2.23 22.58
CA ALA A 135 -1.76 -1.07 23.07
C ALA A 135 -0.51 -0.73 22.24
N VAL A 136 0.24 -1.74 21.80
CA VAL A 136 1.40 -1.55 20.92
C VAL A 136 1.01 -0.89 19.59
N ALA A 137 -0.14 -1.28 19.04
CA ALA A 137 -0.63 -0.67 17.80
C ALA A 137 -1.00 0.81 18.00
N LEU A 138 -1.64 1.14 19.12
CA LEU A 138 -1.96 2.52 19.49
C LEU A 138 -0.69 3.38 19.64
N ASP A 139 0.36 2.84 20.29
CA ASP A 139 1.64 3.53 20.40
C ASP A 139 2.26 3.82 19.02
N ARG A 140 2.24 2.83 18.11
CA ARG A 140 2.74 2.99 16.74
C ARG A 140 1.94 4.02 15.94
N LEU A 141 0.61 4.03 16.09
CA LEU A 141 -0.25 5.04 15.45
C LEU A 141 0.04 6.44 15.99
N LYS A 142 0.30 6.58 17.30
CA LYS A 142 0.67 7.85 17.90
C LYS A 142 2.00 8.36 17.36
N GLU A 143 3.04 7.52 17.34
CA GLU A 143 4.35 7.87 16.78
C GLU A 143 4.25 8.26 15.28
N LEU A 144 3.45 7.51 14.49
CA LEU A 144 3.16 7.85 13.10
C LEU A 144 2.42 9.18 12.99
N GLY A 145 1.43 9.42 13.87
CA GLY A 145 0.68 10.68 13.93
C GLY A 145 1.55 11.89 14.24
N GLU A 146 2.51 11.74 15.15
CA GLU A 146 3.50 12.79 15.47
C GLU A 146 4.37 13.12 14.24
N TRP A 147 4.84 12.08 13.53
CA TRP A 147 5.63 12.27 12.31
C TRP A 147 4.80 12.91 11.19
N THR A 148 3.58 12.43 10.94
CA THR A 148 2.71 12.98 9.88
C THR A 148 2.24 14.40 10.20
N SER A 149 2.11 14.76 11.47
CA SER A 149 1.82 16.15 11.89
C SER A 149 2.94 17.11 11.51
N ALA A 150 4.20 16.66 11.54
CA ALA A 150 5.34 17.46 11.19
C ALA A 150 5.67 17.46 9.68
N TYR A 151 5.49 16.31 9.02
CA TYR A 151 5.99 16.08 7.65
C TYR A 151 4.89 15.64 6.67
N GLY A 152 3.64 15.61 7.07
CA GLY A 152 2.53 15.10 6.24
C GLY A 152 2.33 15.86 4.92
N GLU A 153 2.81 17.12 4.81
CA GLU A 153 2.79 17.85 3.55
C GLU A 153 3.57 17.16 2.44
N THR A 154 4.57 16.33 2.81
CA THR A 154 5.39 15.58 1.86
C THR A 154 4.74 14.29 1.39
N ILE A 155 3.57 13.94 1.95
CA ILE A 155 2.82 12.70 1.68
C ILE A 155 1.40 13.02 1.18
N TYR A 156 0.66 13.86 1.94
CA TYR A 156 -0.76 14.08 1.66
C TYR A 156 -1.00 14.99 0.44
N GLY A 157 -1.77 14.47 -0.51
CA GLY A 157 -2.09 15.17 -1.76
C GLY A 157 -0.87 15.33 -2.68
N THR A 158 0.13 14.46 -2.53
CA THR A 158 1.26 14.37 -3.44
C THR A 158 1.05 13.26 -4.47
N GLU A 159 1.82 13.31 -5.55
CA GLU A 159 2.02 12.25 -6.53
C GLU A 159 3.44 11.68 -6.39
N ALA A 160 3.72 10.56 -7.06
CA ALA A 160 5.09 10.10 -7.21
C ALA A 160 5.95 11.19 -7.87
N GLY A 161 7.12 11.45 -7.29
CA GLY A 161 8.00 12.50 -7.80
C GLY A 161 8.71 12.11 -9.11
N ASP A 162 9.21 13.10 -9.83
CA ASP A 162 9.92 12.92 -11.09
C ASP A 162 11.22 12.08 -10.94
N ILE A 163 11.83 12.09 -9.75
CA ILE A 163 12.97 11.23 -9.45
C ILE A 163 12.45 9.83 -9.09
N LYS A 164 12.71 8.87 -9.99
CA LYS A 164 12.31 7.48 -9.78
C LYS A 164 12.95 6.89 -8.51
N PRO A 165 12.32 5.87 -7.90
CA PRO A 165 12.87 5.21 -6.72
C PRO A 165 14.32 4.78 -6.90
N GLN A 166 15.13 5.10 -5.92
CA GLN A 166 16.56 4.83 -5.85
C GLN A 166 16.88 3.95 -4.63
N LYS A 167 18.09 3.43 -4.55
CA LYS A 167 18.55 2.67 -3.38
C LYS A 167 18.53 3.50 -2.08
N TRP A 168 18.73 4.81 -2.20
CA TRP A 168 18.74 5.71 -1.06
C TRP A 168 17.35 6.18 -0.62
N GLY A 169 16.31 6.04 -1.47
CA GLY A 169 14.96 6.49 -1.17
C GLY A 169 14.10 6.80 -2.38
N VAL A 170 13.11 7.63 -2.18
CA VAL A 170 12.08 7.99 -3.18
C VAL A 170 11.83 9.49 -3.20
N SER A 171 11.06 9.95 -4.17
CA SER A 171 10.55 11.32 -4.20
C SER A 171 9.03 11.35 -4.32
N THR A 172 8.43 12.39 -3.76
CA THR A 172 7.04 12.78 -3.97
C THR A 172 7.00 14.21 -4.47
N GLN A 173 5.92 14.60 -5.14
CA GLN A 173 5.78 15.97 -5.64
C GLN A 173 4.36 16.49 -5.45
N LYS A 174 4.27 17.80 -5.28
CA LYS A 174 3.01 18.52 -5.19
C LYS A 174 3.24 19.94 -5.70
N ASP A 175 2.42 20.37 -6.65
CA ASP A 175 2.56 21.66 -7.32
C ASP A 175 3.99 21.85 -7.88
N ASP A 176 4.70 22.88 -7.44
CA ASP A 176 6.09 23.20 -7.82
C ASP A 176 7.14 22.62 -6.85
N LYS A 177 6.72 21.83 -5.87
CA LYS A 177 7.62 21.25 -4.85
C LYS A 177 7.93 19.79 -5.12
N LEU A 178 9.21 19.47 -5.10
CA LEU A 178 9.73 18.10 -5.09
C LEU A 178 10.29 17.78 -3.71
N TYR A 179 9.77 16.75 -3.06
CA TYR A 179 10.24 16.27 -1.77
C TYR A 179 11.11 15.03 -1.96
N LEU A 180 12.32 15.06 -1.42
CA LEU A 180 13.25 13.92 -1.42
C LEU A 180 13.20 13.21 -0.08
N HIS A 181 12.85 11.94 -0.09
CA HIS A 181 12.78 11.09 1.09
C HIS A 181 14.00 10.17 1.13
N ILE A 182 14.98 10.51 1.97
CA ILE A 182 16.20 9.70 2.13
C ILE A 182 15.94 8.67 3.22
N THR A 183 15.67 7.43 2.85
CA THR A 183 15.38 6.32 3.77
C THR A 183 16.59 5.46 4.10
N ALA A 184 17.65 5.54 3.27
CA ALA A 184 18.92 4.81 3.43
C ALA A 184 20.10 5.70 3.05
N ILE A 185 20.54 6.52 3.98
CA ILE A 185 21.61 7.52 3.75
C ILE A 185 22.98 6.87 3.40
N ASP A 186 23.20 5.63 3.84
CA ASP A 186 24.39 4.83 3.54
C ASP A 186 24.46 4.39 2.08
N GLN A 187 23.31 4.35 1.39
CA GLN A 187 23.18 3.98 -0.02
C GLN A 187 23.38 5.16 -1.00
N ILE A 188 23.60 6.39 -0.47
CA ILE A 188 23.96 7.52 -1.32
C ILE A 188 25.43 7.38 -1.72
N GLU A 189 25.69 7.44 -3.02
CA GLU A 189 27.05 7.39 -3.57
C GLU A 189 27.91 8.56 -3.04
N LYS A 190 29.21 8.31 -2.96
CA LYS A 190 30.17 9.35 -2.57
C LYS A 190 31.02 9.72 -3.79
N ASP A 191 31.28 11.01 -3.94
CA ASP A 191 32.21 11.53 -4.92
C ASP A 191 33.68 11.22 -4.55
N GLU A 192 34.60 11.67 -5.37
CA GLU A 192 36.06 11.51 -5.16
C GLU A 192 36.58 12.18 -3.87
N ASN A 193 35.82 13.15 -3.32
CA ASN A 193 36.14 13.84 -2.07
C ASN A 193 35.45 13.20 -0.85
N GLY A 194 34.72 12.09 -1.06
CA GLY A 194 33.97 11.38 -0.02
C GLY A 194 32.65 12.06 0.38
N GLN A 195 32.19 13.06 -0.36
CA GLN A 195 30.91 13.73 -0.15
C GLN A 195 29.77 12.92 -0.78
N ARG A 196 28.62 12.81 -0.09
CA ARG A 196 27.44 12.15 -0.63
C ARG A 196 26.79 13.00 -1.73
N VAL A 197 26.53 12.38 -2.87
CA VAL A 197 25.96 13.04 -4.06
C VAL A 197 24.71 12.31 -4.50
N LEU A 198 23.62 13.06 -4.68
CA LEU A 198 22.39 12.55 -5.31
C LEU A 198 22.45 12.86 -6.80
N HIS A 199 22.29 11.80 -7.62
CA HIS A 199 22.28 11.89 -9.08
C HIS A 199 20.87 11.75 -9.63
#